data_180f7122caa10845d487734bb5303560
#
_entry.id   180f7122caa10845d487734bb5303560
#
_cell.length_a   1.000
_cell.length_b   1.000
_cell.length_c   1.000
_cell.angle_alpha   90.00
_cell.angle_beta   90.00
_cell.angle_gamma   90.00
#
_symmetry.space_group_name_H-M   'P 1'
#
loop_
_entity.id
_entity.type
_entity.pdbx_description
1 polymer ?
#
loop_
_entity_poly.entity_id
_entity_poly.type
_entity_poly.pdbx_seq_one_letter_code
_entity_poly.pdbx_strand_id
1 'polypeptide(L)'
;PKGDISRWEKVMKRAALLNKYYPLNSEKCKYENFQRSFEGKPEYVDVINNTVKAIAVREQCIFFGGYANYLYSKYMNKTVKNKFSKHPDFDLLSIHPKETAHRIKEELENSDFKNITIKKHDGFMDLLKSHYEVIVNKDTICFVYEPIACHSYNVIKIKDIRYRIATIDTMLSFYLLFIYLDKPYYNIDRILCMSQFLF
;
A
#
# COMPACT_ATOMS: atom_id res chain seq x y z
N PRO A 1 -5.87 22.85 12.08
CA PRO A 1 -4.94 23.63 12.87
C PRO A 1 -4.11 24.46 11.90
N LYS A 2 -4.08 25.77 12.11
CA LYS A 2 -3.20 26.65 11.35
C LYS A 2 -1.76 26.31 11.77
N GLY A 3 -1.08 25.49 10.97
CA GLY A 3 0.31 25.11 11.23
C GLY A 3 1.21 26.33 11.18
N ASP A 4 2.18 26.38 12.05
CA ASP A 4 3.22 27.43 12.03
C ASP A 4 4.04 27.29 10.76
N ILE A 5 3.91 28.26 9.86
CA ILE A 5 4.60 28.30 8.55
C ILE A 5 6.11 28.20 8.74
N SER A 6 6.68 28.82 9.77
CA SER A 6 8.12 28.78 10.05
C SER A 6 8.60 27.37 10.37
N ARG A 7 7.76 26.57 11.04
CA ARG A 7 8.05 25.16 11.33
C ARG A 7 8.00 24.31 10.06
N TRP A 8 7.05 24.57 9.16
CA TRP A 8 6.97 23.90 7.86
C TRP A 8 8.20 24.16 7.01
N GLU A 9 8.66 25.40 6.91
CA GLU A 9 9.88 25.75 6.18
C GLU A 9 11.12 25.02 6.72
N LYS A 10 11.26 24.93 8.06
CA LYS A 10 12.35 24.17 8.69
C LYS A 10 12.28 22.69 8.35
N VAL A 11 11.09 22.09 8.39
CA VAL A 11 10.87 20.68 8.05
C VAL A 11 11.23 20.43 6.58
N MET A 12 10.74 21.27 5.67
CA MET A 12 11.05 21.16 4.23
C MET A 12 12.54 21.32 3.93
N LYS A 13 13.21 22.28 4.56
CA LYS A 13 14.68 22.45 4.43
C LYS A 13 15.44 21.22 4.92
N ARG A 14 15.03 20.65 6.04
CA ARG A 14 15.65 19.41 6.58
C ARG A 14 15.40 18.22 5.66
N ALA A 15 14.19 18.05 5.16
CA ALA A 15 13.84 16.99 4.21
C ALA A 15 14.66 17.11 2.92
N ALA A 16 14.79 18.33 2.38
CA ALA A 16 15.61 18.59 1.20
C ALA A 16 17.10 18.28 1.42
N LEU A 17 17.65 18.62 2.60
CA LEU A 17 19.03 18.29 2.97
C LEU A 17 19.21 16.76 3.11
N LEU A 18 18.28 16.07 3.77
CA LEU A 18 18.32 14.62 3.89
C LEU A 18 18.29 13.96 2.51
N ASN A 19 17.39 14.36 1.64
CA ASN A 19 17.29 13.82 0.29
C ASN A 19 18.53 14.14 -0.58
N LYS A 20 19.18 15.28 -0.34
CA LYS A 20 20.43 15.64 -1.04
C LYS A 20 21.60 14.75 -0.65
N TYR A 21 21.78 14.43 0.63
CA TYR A 21 22.93 13.68 1.15
C TYR A 21 22.66 12.18 1.31
N TYR A 22 21.40 11.80 1.46
CA TYR A 22 20.94 10.42 1.59
C TYR A 22 19.74 10.20 0.64
N PRO A 23 19.94 10.27 -0.68
CA PRO A 23 18.84 10.17 -1.63
C PRO A 23 18.22 8.78 -1.55
N LEU A 24 16.88 8.73 -1.50
CA LEU A 24 16.10 7.52 -1.71
C LEU A 24 16.17 7.14 -3.21
N ASN A 25 17.36 6.98 -3.75
CA ASN A 25 17.59 6.76 -5.15
C ASN A 25 18.30 5.44 -5.38
N SER A 26 17.72 4.60 -6.24
CA SER A 26 18.36 3.42 -6.78
C SER A 26 18.33 3.50 -8.30
N GLU A 27 19.46 3.25 -8.95
CA GLU A 27 19.51 3.16 -10.42
C GLU A 27 18.56 2.08 -10.95
N LYS A 28 18.27 1.06 -10.15
CA LYS A 28 17.31 0.01 -10.44
C LYS A 28 15.89 0.54 -10.65
N CYS A 29 15.53 1.70 -10.07
CA CYS A 29 14.19 2.29 -10.18
C CYS A 29 13.79 2.65 -11.62
N LYS A 30 14.74 2.71 -12.54
CA LYS A 30 14.44 2.91 -13.96
C LYS A 30 13.73 1.70 -14.59
N TYR A 31 13.99 0.50 -14.07
CA TYR A 31 13.55 -0.79 -14.61
C TYR A 31 12.60 -1.54 -13.69
N GLU A 32 12.45 -1.11 -12.44
CA GLU A 32 11.59 -1.77 -11.46
C GLU A 32 10.11 -1.53 -11.74
N ASN A 33 9.34 -2.61 -11.70
CA ASN A 33 7.89 -2.53 -11.57
C ASN A 33 7.55 -2.18 -10.13
N PHE A 34 6.85 -1.07 -9.92
CA PHE A 34 6.46 -0.61 -8.58
C PHE A 34 5.39 -1.47 -7.92
N GLN A 35 4.89 -2.46 -8.62
CA GLN A 35 3.79 -3.30 -8.16
C GLN A 35 4.06 -4.77 -8.47
N ARG A 36 3.59 -5.63 -7.58
CA ARG A 36 3.55 -7.06 -7.87
C ARG A 36 2.58 -7.29 -9.02
N SER A 37 2.94 -8.19 -9.92
CA SER A 37 2.04 -8.68 -10.96
C SER A 37 1.35 -9.94 -10.44
N PHE A 38 0.06 -10.03 -10.66
CA PHE A 38 -0.71 -11.24 -10.45
C PHE A 38 -0.61 -12.11 -11.72
N GLU A 39 -0.17 -13.35 -11.59
CA GLU A 39 0.03 -14.27 -12.73
C GLU A 39 -1.27 -14.98 -13.18
N GLY A 40 -2.42 -14.60 -12.64
CA GLY A 40 -3.71 -15.17 -12.98
C GLY A 40 -4.28 -14.73 -14.32
N LYS A 41 -5.35 -15.39 -14.76
CA LYS A 41 -6.13 -14.96 -15.93
C LYS A 41 -6.69 -13.56 -15.70
N PRO A 42 -6.71 -12.67 -16.73
CA PRO A 42 -7.20 -11.29 -16.59
C PRO A 42 -8.58 -11.18 -15.94
N GLU A 43 -9.50 -12.09 -16.28
CA GLU A 43 -10.85 -12.15 -15.73
C GLU A 43 -10.86 -12.35 -14.21
N TYR A 44 -9.95 -13.18 -13.69
CA TYR A 44 -9.80 -13.40 -12.25
C TYR A 44 -9.23 -12.20 -11.52
N VAL A 45 -8.30 -11.49 -12.18
CA VAL A 45 -7.69 -10.28 -11.62
C VAL A 45 -8.74 -9.21 -11.35
N ASP A 46 -9.67 -9.00 -12.27
CA ASP A 46 -10.76 -8.04 -12.11
C ASP A 46 -11.71 -8.41 -10.95
N VAL A 47 -12.07 -9.68 -10.83
CA VAL A 47 -12.93 -10.16 -9.73
C VAL A 47 -12.21 -9.96 -8.39
N ILE A 48 -10.97 -10.41 -8.25
CA ILE A 48 -10.16 -10.24 -7.03
C ILE A 48 -10.07 -8.76 -6.64
N ASN A 49 -9.70 -7.90 -7.60
CA ASN A 49 -9.56 -6.48 -7.34
C ASN A 49 -10.87 -5.83 -6.88
N ASN A 50 -11.99 -6.19 -7.51
CA ASN A 50 -13.28 -5.61 -7.15
C ASN A 50 -13.74 -6.12 -5.79
N THR A 51 -13.55 -7.39 -5.47
CA THR A 51 -13.86 -7.99 -4.17
C THR A 51 -13.07 -7.32 -3.05
N VAL A 52 -11.74 -7.24 -3.18
CA VAL A 52 -10.90 -6.61 -2.15
C VAL A 52 -11.29 -5.14 -1.93
N LYS A 53 -11.51 -4.38 -3.02
CA LYS A 53 -11.96 -2.99 -2.93
C LYS A 53 -13.31 -2.84 -2.24
N ALA A 54 -14.27 -3.67 -2.58
CA ALA A 54 -15.62 -3.62 -1.99
C ALA A 54 -15.57 -3.87 -0.48
N ILE A 55 -14.83 -4.88 -0.04
CA ILE A 55 -14.65 -5.19 1.39
C ILE A 55 -13.90 -4.08 2.09
N ALA A 56 -12.77 -3.63 1.54
CA ALA A 56 -11.98 -2.56 2.15
C ALA A 56 -12.78 -1.26 2.33
N VAL A 57 -13.65 -0.92 1.37
CA VAL A 57 -14.56 0.23 1.49
C VAL A 57 -15.62 -0.01 2.57
N ARG A 58 -16.27 -1.17 2.59
CA ARG A 58 -17.28 -1.55 3.58
C ARG A 58 -16.72 -1.52 5.01
N GLU A 59 -15.52 -2.07 5.19
CA GLU A 59 -14.81 -2.11 6.48
C GLU A 59 -14.09 -0.79 6.82
N GLN A 60 -14.25 0.23 5.99
CA GLN A 60 -13.62 1.54 6.16
C GLN A 60 -12.09 1.50 6.27
N CYS A 61 -11.46 0.52 5.65
CA CYS A 61 -10.00 0.40 5.62
C CYS A 61 -9.36 1.62 4.94
N ILE A 62 -8.11 1.89 5.30
CA ILE A 62 -7.28 2.89 4.62
C ILE A 62 -6.37 2.13 3.65
N PHE A 63 -6.45 2.46 2.37
CA PHE A 63 -5.55 1.93 1.35
C PHE A 63 -4.21 2.66 1.41
N PHE A 64 -3.12 1.91 1.34
CA PHE A 64 -1.78 2.45 1.14
C PHE A 64 -1.01 1.59 0.13
N GLY A 65 0.31 1.69 0.03
CA GLY A 65 1.09 0.86 -0.88
C GLY A 65 0.78 1.06 -2.36
N GLY A 66 0.79 -0.02 -3.11
CA GLY A 66 0.68 -0.03 -4.57
C GLY A 66 -0.59 0.64 -5.10
N TYR A 67 -1.75 0.34 -4.52
CA TYR A 67 -3.01 0.92 -4.96
C TYR A 67 -3.11 2.43 -4.68
N ALA A 68 -2.62 2.88 -3.53
CA ALA A 68 -2.57 4.30 -3.20
C ALA A 68 -1.64 5.06 -4.17
N ASN A 69 -0.47 4.52 -4.47
CA ASN A 69 0.45 5.06 -5.47
C ASN A 69 -0.20 5.16 -6.86
N TYR A 70 -0.92 4.11 -7.29
CA TYR A 70 -1.68 4.15 -8.55
C TYR A 70 -2.68 5.31 -8.58
N LEU A 71 -3.40 5.56 -7.49
CA LEU A 71 -4.35 6.67 -7.42
C LEU A 71 -3.65 8.02 -7.45
N TYR A 72 -2.56 8.20 -6.72
CA TYR A 72 -1.77 9.42 -6.75
C TYR A 72 -1.07 9.66 -8.09
N SER A 73 -0.72 8.60 -8.83
CA SER A 73 -0.10 8.72 -10.16
C SER A 73 -0.94 9.47 -11.18
N LYS A 74 -2.25 9.61 -10.95
CA LYS A 74 -3.16 10.40 -11.80
C LYS A 74 -2.76 11.88 -11.89
N TYR A 75 -2.09 12.37 -10.88
CA TYR A 75 -1.62 13.77 -10.78
C TYR A 75 -0.21 13.95 -11.36
N MET A 76 0.40 12.87 -11.85
CA MET A 76 1.77 12.84 -12.32
C MET A 76 1.84 12.83 -13.86
N ASN A 77 3.05 13.06 -14.41
CA ASN A 77 3.26 12.98 -15.85
C ASN A 77 3.04 11.55 -16.38
N LYS A 78 2.83 11.43 -17.71
CA LYS A 78 2.53 10.14 -18.37
C LYS A 78 3.61 9.09 -18.15
N THR A 79 4.88 9.48 -18.14
CA THR A 79 6.02 8.56 -17.97
C THR A 79 5.98 7.87 -16.62
N VAL A 80 5.67 8.61 -15.56
CA VAL A 80 5.55 8.07 -14.21
C VAL A 80 4.30 7.24 -14.07
N LYS A 81 3.17 7.73 -14.59
CA LYS A 81 1.89 7.01 -14.56
C LYS A 81 1.97 5.61 -15.17
N ASN A 82 2.72 5.45 -16.25
CA ASN A 82 2.87 4.15 -16.93
C ASN A 82 3.66 3.11 -16.12
N LYS A 83 4.34 3.51 -15.05
CA LYS A 83 5.04 2.59 -14.13
C LYS A 83 4.10 1.88 -13.16
N PHE A 84 2.83 2.31 -13.09
CA PHE A 84 1.86 1.72 -12.16
C PHE A 84 0.89 0.80 -12.91
N SER A 85 0.73 -0.41 -12.39
CA SER A 85 -0.27 -1.36 -12.89
C SER A 85 -1.69 -0.86 -12.56
N LYS A 86 -2.65 -1.23 -13.41
CA LYS A 86 -4.07 -1.00 -13.13
C LYS A 86 -4.60 -1.90 -12.01
N HIS A 87 -3.95 -3.01 -11.75
CA HIS A 87 -4.33 -4.05 -10.78
C HIS A 87 -3.15 -4.33 -9.83
N PRO A 88 -2.83 -3.38 -8.95
CA PRO A 88 -1.81 -3.60 -7.92
C PRO A 88 -2.31 -4.54 -6.84
N ASP A 89 -1.38 -5.16 -6.12
CA ASP A 89 -1.65 -5.73 -4.82
C ASP A 89 -2.17 -4.65 -3.86
N PHE A 90 -2.90 -5.09 -2.83
CA PHE A 90 -3.48 -4.18 -1.86
C PHE A 90 -2.74 -4.24 -0.53
N ASP A 91 -2.42 -3.06 -0.02
CA ASP A 91 -2.01 -2.87 1.36
C ASP A 91 -3.10 -2.07 2.07
N LEU A 92 -3.66 -2.63 3.13
CA LEU A 92 -4.80 -2.09 3.86
C LEU A 92 -4.45 -1.88 5.33
N LEU A 93 -4.89 -0.76 5.91
CA LEU A 93 -4.96 -0.59 7.36
C LEU A 93 -6.39 -0.85 7.79
N SER A 94 -6.58 -1.78 8.71
CA SER A 94 -7.87 -2.14 9.31
C SER A 94 -7.74 -2.23 10.82
N ILE A 95 -8.75 -1.75 11.54
CA ILE A 95 -8.83 -1.90 13.00
C ILE A 95 -9.13 -3.34 13.43
N HIS A 96 -9.61 -4.17 12.48
CA HIS A 96 -9.87 -5.59 12.65
C HIS A 96 -9.22 -6.41 11.53
N PRO A 97 -7.86 -6.46 11.45
CA PRO A 97 -7.16 -6.99 10.28
C PRO A 97 -7.43 -8.47 10.04
N LYS A 98 -7.60 -9.26 11.11
CA LYS A 98 -7.92 -10.69 11.00
C LYS A 98 -9.28 -10.90 10.35
N GLU A 99 -10.29 -10.22 10.87
CA GLU A 99 -11.67 -10.31 10.38
C GLU A 99 -11.76 -9.80 8.93
N THR A 100 -11.11 -8.70 8.61
CA THR A 100 -11.04 -8.18 7.25
C THR A 100 -10.42 -9.19 6.28
N ALA A 101 -9.31 -9.82 6.66
CA ALA A 101 -8.66 -10.86 5.84
C ALA A 101 -9.58 -12.07 5.64
N HIS A 102 -10.27 -12.52 6.68
CA HIS A 102 -11.23 -13.63 6.58
C HIS A 102 -12.41 -13.30 5.67
N ARG A 103 -12.98 -12.10 5.76
CA ARG A 103 -14.07 -11.65 4.88
C ARG A 103 -13.65 -11.57 3.42
N ILE A 104 -12.41 -11.13 3.14
CA ILE A 104 -11.85 -11.17 1.78
C ILE A 104 -11.79 -12.61 1.28
N LYS A 105 -11.30 -13.53 2.09
CA LYS A 105 -11.24 -14.95 1.75
C LYS A 105 -12.64 -15.51 1.47
N GLU A 106 -13.59 -15.36 2.38
CA GLU A 106 -14.97 -15.86 2.26
C GLU A 106 -15.64 -15.35 0.98
N GLU A 107 -15.50 -14.06 0.67
CA GLU A 107 -16.13 -13.49 -0.53
C GLU A 107 -15.47 -13.98 -1.83
N LEU A 108 -14.18 -14.24 -1.81
CA LEU A 108 -13.48 -14.87 -2.94
C LEU A 108 -13.89 -16.34 -3.09
N GLU A 109 -14.06 -17.08 -1.99
CA GLU A 109 -14.58 -18.46 -2.03
C GLU A 109 -16.00 -18.51 -2.58
N ASN A 110 -16.88 -17.55 -2.22
CA ASN A 110 -18.22 -17.38 -2.79
C ASN A 110 -18.20 -17.04 -4.29
N SER A 111 -17.07 -16.50 -4.79
CA SER A 111 -16.83 -16.24 -6.22
C SER A 111 -16.09 -17.38 -6.93
N ASP A 112 -16.17 -18.59 -6.41
CA ASP A 112 -15.57 -19.83 -6.95
C ASP A 112 -14.03 -19.88 -6.97
N PHE A 113 -13.35 -18.98 -6.25
CA PHE A 113 -11.90 -19.08 -6.08
C PHE A 113 -11.54 -20.19 -5.10
N LYS A 114 -10.56 -21.02 -5.49
CA LYS A 114 -10.03 -22.11 -4.68
C LYS A 114 -8.59 -21.77 -4.22
N ASN A 115 -8.10 -22.52 -3.25
CA ASN A 115 -6.72 -22.39 -2.74
C ASN A 115 -6.42 -20.98 -2.19
N ILE A 116 -7.32 -20.45 -1.37
CA ILE A 116 -7.13 -19.17 -0.70
C ILE A 116 -6.55 -19.43 0.71
N THR A 117 -5.38 -18.87 0.95
CA THR A 117 -4.67 -19.01 2.23
C THR A 117 -4.54 -17.66 2.91
N ILE A 118 -4.77 -17.64 4.22
CA ILE A 118 -4.44 -16.48 5.06
C ILE A 118 -3.23 -16.85 5.89
N LYS A 119 -2.15 -16.07 5.75
CA LYS A 119 -0.93 -16.22 6.54
C LYS A 119 -0.83 -15.07 7.52
N LYS A 120 -0.68 -15.41 8.82
CA LYS A 120 -0.39 -14.43 9.85
C LYS A 120 1.12 -14.20 9.89
N HIS A 121 1.51 -12.94 9.91
CA HIS A 121 2.87 -12.49 10.18
C HIS A 121 2.94 -11.84 11.56
N ASP A 122 3.99 -12.14 12.29
CA ASP A 122 4.21 -11.55 13.60
C ASP A 122 4.62 -10.09 13.48
N GLY A 123 4.20 -9.32 14.46
CA GLY A 123 4.60 -7.93 14.60
C GLY A 123 6.08 -7.77 14.95
N PHE A 124 6.50 -6.53 15.09
CA PHE A 124 7.83 -6.17 15.53
C PHE A 124 7.76 -5.02 16.53
N MET A 125 8.02 -5.31 17.78
CA MET A 125 7.94 -4.33 18.89
C MET A 125 6.63 -3.54 18.82
N ASP A 126 6.67 -2.25 19.16
CA ASP A 126 5.54 -1.32 19.04
C ASP A 126 5.48 -0.62 17.67
N LEU A 127 6.33 -1.02 16.71
CA LEU A 127 6.46 -0.40 15.41
C LEU A 127 5.55 -1.02 14.35
N LEU A 128 5.32 -2.32 14.44
CA LEU A 128 4.45 -3.05 13.51
C LEU A 128 3.69 -4.13 14.28
N LYS A 129 2.38 -4.08 14.25
CA LYS A 129 1.54 -5.14 14.82
C LYS A 129 1.50 -6.38 13.92
N SER A 130 0.99 -7.48 14.46
CA SER A 130 0.69 -8.68 13.65
C SER A 130 -0.22 -8.30 12.49
N HIS A 131 0.05 -8.84 11.32
CA HIS A 131 -0.69 -8.54 10.10
C HIS A 131 -0.97 -9.80 9.31
N TYR A 132 -1.86 -9.71 8.34
CA TYR A 132 -2.39 -10.86 7.61
C TYR A 132 -2.15 -10.68 6.12
N GLU A 133 -1.65 -11.74 5.51
CA GLU A 133 -1.44 -11.86 4.07
C GLU A 133 -2.51 -12.77 3.49
N VAL A 134 -3.23 -12.30 2.48
CA VAL A 134 -4.20 -13.09 1.72
C VAL A 134 -3.56 -13.51 0.42
N ILE A 135 -3.53 -14.83 0.20
CA ILE A 135 -2.84 -15.46 -0.93
C ILE A 135 -3.86 -16.27 -1.72
N VAL A 136 -3.90 -16.09 -3.02
CA VAL A 136 -4.70 -16.91 -3.96
C VAL A 136 -3.74 -17.73 -4.80
N ASN A 137 -3.83 -19.05 -4.73
CA ASN A 137 -2.86 -19.99 -5.29
C ASN A 137 -1.44 -19.77 -4.72
N LYS A 138 -0.61 -18.97 -5.39
CA LYS A 138 0.76 -18.62 -4.96
C LYS A 138 0.96 -17.10 -4.89
N ASP A 139 -0.03 -16.33 -5.35
CA ASP A 139 0.09 -14.88 -5.47
C ASP A 139 -0.49 -14.18 -4.25
N THR A 140 0.29 -13.29 -3.65
CA THR A 140 -0.17 -12.38 -2.62
C THR A 140 -1.07 -11.32 -3.26
N ILE A 141 -2.32 -11.26 -2.83
CA ILE A 141 -3.29 -10.30 -3.35
C ILE A 141 -3.51 -9.10 -2.41
N CYS A 142 -3.32 -9.31 -1.11
CA CYS A 142 -3.57 -8.29 -0.13
C CYS A 142 -2.78 -8.53 1.16
N PHE A 143 -2.23 -7.45 1.72
CA PHE A 143 -1.81 -7.39 3.12
C PHE A 143 -2.78 -6.54 3.93
N VAL A 144 -3.15 -7.00 5.12
CA VAL A 144 -4.02 -6.26 6.05
C VAL A 144 -3.28 -6.04 7.35
N TYR A 145 -2.98 -4.78 7.64
CA TYR A 145 -2.21 -4.33 8.80
C TYR A 145 -3.12 -3.71 9.86
N GLU A 146 -2.76 -3.87 11.12
CA GLU A 146 -3.39 -3.15 12.22
C GLU A 146 -2.67 -1.80 12.40
N PRO A 147 -3.40 -0.66 12.41
CA PRO A 147 -2.79 0.64 12.67
C PRO A 147 -2.30 0.73 14.12
N ILE A 148 -1.10 1.28 14.32
CA ILE A 148 -0.52 1.52 15.65
C ILE A 148 -0.87 2.90 16.21
N ALA A 149 -1.41 3.78 15.37
CA ALA A 149 -1.80 5.15 15.71
C ALA A 149 -2.92 5.62 14.77
N CYS A 150 -3.41 6.83 15.00
CA CYS A 150 -4.30 7.51 14.05
C CYS A 150 -3.49 7.94 12.82
N HIS A 151 -3.60 7.18 11.74
CA HIS A 151 -2.93 7.50 10.48
C HIS A 151 -3.79 8.47 9.65
N SER A 152 -3.14 9.48 9.09
CA SER A 152 -3.80 10.45 8.21
C SER A 152 -4.16 9.83 6.87
N TYR A 153 -5.33 10.18 6.36
CA TYR A 153 -5.82 9.74 5.06
C TYR A 153 -6.62 10.83 4.34
N ASN A 154 -6.62 10.76 3.02
CA ASN A 154 -7.49 11.54 2.15
C ASN A 154 -8.71 10.70 1.74
N VAL A 155 -9.85 11.34 1.53
CA VAL A 155 -11.04 10.69 0.96
C VAL A 155 -11.12 11.04 -0.51
N ILE A 156 -10.95 10.05 -1.37
CA ILE A 156 -11.05 10.20 -2.83
C ILE A 156 -12.35 9.55 -3.30
N LYS A 157 -13.15 10.30 -4.06
CA LYS A 157 -14.39 9.80 -4.66
C LYS A 157 -14.12 9.31 -6.09
N ILE A 158 -14.44 8.05 -6.37
CA ILE A 158 -14.35 7.43 -7.69
C ILE A 158 -15.68 6.74 -7.99
N LYS A 159 -16.39 7.16 -9.04
CA LYS A 159 -17.72 6.60 -9.41
C LYS A 159 -18.63 6.44 -8.18
N ASP A 160 -18.82 7.52 -7.42
CA ASP A 160 -19.66 7.59 -6.22
C ASP A 160 -19.20 6.77 -5.00
N ILE A 161 -18.14 5.99 -5.11
CA ILE A 161 -17.53 5.26 -3.99
C ILE A 161 -16.45 6.13 -3.36
N ARG A 162 -16.46 6.19 -2.02
CA ARG A 162 -15.45 6.92 -1.23
C ARG A 162 -14.37 5.96 -0.76
N TYR A 163 -13.13 6.25 -1.17
CA TYR A 163 -11.92 5.51 -0.77
C TYR A 163 -11.13 6.33 0.24
N ARG A 164 -10.73 5.72 1.35
CA ARG A 164 -9.77 6.31 2.30
C ARG A 164 -8.38 5.93 1.84
N ILE A 165 -7.58 6.91 1.44
CA ILE A 165 -6.22 6.68 0.92
C ILE A 165 -5.23 7.33 1.88
N ALA A 166 -4.25 6.59 2.37
CA ALA A 166 -3.20 7.12 3.24
C ALA A 166 -2.54 8.35 2.62
N THR A 167 -2.24 9.34 3.44
CA THR A 167 -1.47 10.49 2.99
C THR A 167 -0.03 10.10 2.65
N ILE A 168 0.67 10.94 1.89
CA ILE A 168 2.03 10.68 1.43
C ILE A 168 2.99 10.44 2.60
N ASP A 169 2.88 11.23 3.66
CA ASP A 169 3.68 11.09 4.89
C ASP A 169 3.39 9.76 5.62
N THR A 170 2.14 9.34 5.69
CA THR A 170 1.76 8.02 6.22
C THR A 170 2.38 6.90 5.39
N MET A 171 2.25 6.96 4.06
CA MET A 171 2.82 5.96 3.16
C MET A 171 4.35 5.88 3.28
N LEU A 172 5.01 7.05 3.28
CA LEU A 172 6.47 7.11 3.43
C LEU A 172 6.93 6.51 4.77
N SER A 173 6.20 6.77 5.85
CA SER A 173 6.50 6.20 7.17
C SER A 173 6.46 4.67 7.14
N PHE A 174 5.45 4.06 6.50
CA PHE A 174 5.39 2.61 6.33
C PHE A 174 6.50 2.07 5.44
N TYR A 175 6.82 2.73 4.33
CA TYR A 175 7.89 2.29 3.45
C TYR A 175 9.26 2.31 4.15
N LEU A 176 9.57 3.37 4.88
CA LEU A 176 10.81 3.45 5.66
C LEU A 176 10.85 2.38 6.75
N LEU A 177 9.71 2.11 7.41
CA LEU A 177 9.60 1.03 8.37
C LEU A 177 9.86 -0.33 7.72
N PHE A 178 9.28 -0.62 6.57
CA PHE A 178 9.47 -1.90 5.87
C PHE A 178 10.93 -2.08 5.41
N ILE A 179 11.59 -1.01 4.94
CA ILE A 179 13.02 -1.03 4.62
C ILE A 179 13.85 -1.35 5.87
N TYR A 180 13.52 -0.72 7.00
CA TYR A 180 14.22 -0.94 8.27
C TYR A 180 14.05 -2.37 8.80
N LEU A 181 12.83 -2.93 8.67
CA LEU A 181 12.52 -4.26 9.16
C LEU A 181 13.10 -5.39 8.30
N ASP A 182 13.35 -5.14 7.02
CA ASP A 182 13.97 -6.07 6.04
C ASP A 182 13.42 -7.51 6.13
N LYS A 183 12.10 -7.64 6.14
CA LYS A 183 11.46 -8.97 6.19
C LYS A 183 11.57 -9.67 4.83
N PRO A 184 11.66 -11.02 4.80
CA PRO A 184 11.84 -11.77 3.54
C PRO A 184 10.75 -11.57 2.48
N TYR A 185 9.56 -11.14 2.90
CA TYR A 185 8.43 -10.84 2.00
C TYR A 185 8.39 -9.39 1.52
N TYR A 186 9.31 -8.53 1.99
CA TYR A 186 9.48 -7.18 1.48
C TYR A 186 10.54 -7.14 0.38
N ASN A 187 10.19 -6.59 -0.76
CA ASN A 187 11.17 -6.27 -1.80
C ASN A 187 11.71 -4.85 -1.52
N ILE A 188 12.88 -4.78 -0.91
CA ILE A 188 13.49 -3.53 -0.46
C ILE A 188 13.78 -2.58 -1.62
N ASP A 189 14.32 -3.08 -2.73
CA ASP A 189 14.58 -2.25 -3.94
C ASP A 189 13.28 -1.60 -4.43
N ARG A 190 12.20 -2.36 -4.52
CA ARG A 190 10.89 -1.87 -4.93
C ARG A 190 10.33 -0.83 -3.96
N ILE A 191 10.41 -1.09 -2.65
CA ILE A 191 9.92 -0.17 -1.61
C ILE A 191 10.72 1.12 -1.63
N LEU A 192 12.04 1.05 -1.83
CA LEU A 192 12.90 2.21 -1.97
C LEU A 192 12.48 3.07 -3.18
N CYS A 193 12.21 2.42 -4.32
CA CYS A 193 11.73 3.11 -5.52
C CYS A 193 10.34 3.74 -5.33
N MET A 194 9.43 3.07 -4.61
CA MET A 194 8.14 3.65 -4.24
C MET A 194 8.28 4.82 -3.27
N SER A 195 9.25 4.76 -2.35
CA SER A 195 9.56 5.87 -1.45
C SER A 195 10.06 7.10 -2.21
N GLN A 196 10.97 6.90 -3.16
CA GLN A 196 11.45 7.97 -4.04
C GLN A 196 10.32 8.63 -4.83
N PHE A 197 9.34 7.85 -5.25
CA PHE A 197 8.17 8.36 -5.98
C PHE A 197 7.32 9.33 -5.14
N LEU A 198 7.30 9.18 -3.81
CA LEU A 198 6.54 10.03 -2.89
C LEU A 198 7.24 11.35 -2.55
N PHE A 199 8.51 11.48 -2.89
CA PHE A 199 9.34 12.68 -2.68
C PHE A 199 9.32 13.62 -3.88
#